data_e8997281ba1a7a2f4409c10def9760bf
#
_entry.id   e8997281ba1a7a2f4409c10def9760bf
#
_cell.length_a   1.000
_cell.length_b   1.000
_cell.length_c   1.000
_cell.angle_alpha   90.00
_cell.angle_beta   90.00
_cell.angle_gamma   90.00
#
_symmetry.space_group_name_H-M   'P 1'
#
loop_
_entity.id
_entity.type
_entity.pdbx_description
1 polymer ?
#
loop_
_entity_poly.entity_id
_entity_poly.type
_entity_poly.pdbx_seq_one_letter_code
_entity_poly.pdbx_strand_id
1 'polypeptide(L)'
;KVLATSKYKYYWFENATPSYLVHYLKRMWIFIPDLDQDVKIGAQVVQDFRYNDHDAIIPLLFQSGYLTIKKYLAEEQIYQLGYPNEEVRFGFLRELLPLYSSLTRSNIDIVVLELYELFDNGDLAGAMKHVSVILAGIIYGNIPNGEEGRPLREQYYQSVLYAVFRLLGVYAQCEVVCATGRIDMLATTQNHVYIFEFKVNTQGTAQDAIDQIKDREYFRAVRAEGRPVHLVGVSFDEKTRNIGEWKEEVR
;
A
#
# COMPACT_ATOMS: atom_id res chain seq x y z
N LYS A 1 28.24 1.59 -2.97
CA LYS A 1 27.98 0.15 -2.62
C LYS A 1 26.64 -0.35 -3.18
N VAL A 2 25.56 0.45 -3.15
CA VAL A 2 24.24 0.07 -3.70
C VAL A 2 24.32 -0.26 -5.19
N LEU A 3 25.01 0.57 -5.96
CA LEU A 3 25.18 0.36 -7.41
C LEU A 3 25.96 -0.90 -7.78
N ALA A 4 26.78 -1.43 -6.87
CA ALA A 4 27.61 -2.62 -7.12
C ALA A 4 26.91 -3.95 -6.80
N THR A 5 25.84 -3.94 -6.03
CA THR A 5 25.19 -5.17 -5.53
C THR A 5 23.73 -5.34 -5.97
N SER A 6 23.10 -4.33 -6.58
CA SER A 6 21.65 -4.25 -6.90
C SER A 6 20.75 -4.63 -5.72
N LYS A 7 21.28 -4.60 -4.49
CA LYS A 7 20.54 -4.88 -3.27
C LYS A 7 20.25 -3.57 -2.58
N TYR A 8 18.99 -3.23 -2.44
CA TYR A 8 18.53 -2.13 -1.62
C TYR A 8 18.90 -2.42 -0.16
N LYS A 9 19.86 -1.67 0.37
CA LYS A 9 20.16 -1.64 1.80
C LYS A 9 19.61 -0.32 2.33
N TYR A 10 18.83 -0.37 3.39
CA TYR A 10 18.14 0.76 4.00
C TYR A 10 19.10 1.75 4.72
N TYR A 11 20.20 2.12 4.07
CA TYR A 11 21.23 2.98 4.65
C TYR A 11 20.73 4.36 5.07
N TRP A 12 19.68 4.83 4.41
CA TRP A 12 19.11 6.14 4.70
C TRP A 12 18.30 6.14 5.98
N PHE A 13 17.64 5.01 6.31
CA PHE A 13 16.75 4.88 7.46
C PHE A 13 17.46 4.54 8.77
N GLU A 14 18.68 4.04 8.75
CA GLU A 14 19.45 3.73 9.96
C GLU A 14 19.67 4.97 10.86
N ASN A 15 19.58 6.19 10.30
CA ASN A 15 19.85 7.44 11.00
C ASN A 15 18.81 8.55 10.83
N ALA A 16 17.71 8.36 10.08
CA ALA A 16 16.96 9.50 9.56
C ALA A 16 15.44 9.52 9.80
N THR A 17 14.82 8.54 10.48
CA THR A 17 13.39 8.67 10.78
C THR A 17 13.19 9.48 12.05
N PRO A 18 12.79 10.76 11.97
CA PRO A 18 12.57 11.56 13.14
C PRO A 18 11.43 10.95 13.97
N SER A 19 11.66 10.68 15.24
CA SER A 19 10.64 10.13 16.14
C SER A 19 9.36 10.99 16.16
N TYR A 20 9.49 12.30 15.96
CA TYR A 20 8.35 13.21 15.87
C TYR A 20 7.47 12.95 14.64
N LEU A 21 8.06 12.57 13.48
CA LEU A 21 7.30 12.21 12.27
C LEU A 21 6.43 10.98 12.52
N VAL A 22 6.99 9.95 13.15
CA VAL A 22 6.24 8.73 13.54
C VAL A 22 5.09 9.08 14.48
N HIS A 23 5.32 9.92 15.48
CA HIS A 23 4.29 10.38 16.40
C HIS A 23 3.21 11.22 15.69
N TYR A 24 3.61 12.06 14.76
CA TYR A 24 2.68 12.89 13.98
C TYR A 24 1.78 12.02 13.09
N LEU A 25 2.37 11.12 12.32
CA LEU A 25 1.63 10.19 11.44
C LEU A 25 0.64 9.34 12.24
N LYS A 26 1.08 8.83 13.40
CA LYS A 26 0.22 8.05 14.31
C LYS A 26 -0.97 8.86 14.86
N ARG A 27 -0.76 10.14 15.14
CA ARG A 27 -1.81 11.04 15.63
C ARG A 27 -2.82 11.41 14.55
N MET A 28 -2.36 11.59 13.30
CA MET A 28 -3.16 12.14 12.21
C MET A 28 -3.90 11.08 11.39
N TRP A 29 -3.69 9.80 11.66
CA TRP A 29 -4.39 8.68 10.97
C TRP A 29 -4.41 8.78 9.45
N ILE A 30 -3.25 9.02 8.85
CA ILE A 30 -3.11 9.31 7.43
C ILE A 30 -3.37 8.06 6.59
N PHE A 31 -4.11 8.24 5.50
CA PHE A 31 -4.33 7.20 4.51
C PHE A 31 -3.06 7.00 3.67
N ILE A 32 -2.41 5.83 3.80
CA ILE A 32 -1.10 5.56 3.16
C ILE A 32 -1.13 5.68 1.63
N PRO A 33 -2.17 5.19 0.92
CA PRO A 33 -2.25 5.33 -0.54
C PRO A 33 -2.18 6.76 -1.04
N ASP A 34 -2.70 7.73 -0.30
CA ASP A 34 -2.65 9.14 -0.69
C ASP A 34 -1.22 9.68 -0.70
N LEU A 35 -0.34 9.12 0.12
CA LEU A 35 1.08 9.49 0.16
C LEU A 35 1.91 8.84 -0.95
N ASP A 36 1.40 7.77 -1.56
CA ASP A 36 2.10 7.01 -2.59
C ASP A 36 1.84 7.54 -4.01
N GLN A 37 0.88 8.44 -4.17
CA GLN A 37 0.61 9.14 -5.40
C GLN A 37 1.41 10.45 -5.46
N ASP A 38 1.68 10.92 -6.68
CA ASP A 38 2.27 12.25 -6.86
C ASP A 38 1.30 13.32 -6.35
N VAL A 39 1.71 14.01 -5.29
CA VAL A 39 0.90 15.04 -4.62
C VAL A 39 1.15 16.39 -5.26
N LYS A 40 0.08 17.09 -5.63
CA LYS A 40 0.15 18.48 -6.11
C LYS A 40 -0.04 19.44 -4.94
N ILE A 41 0.89 20.39 -4.77
CA ILE A 41 0.86 21.35 -3.69
C ILE A 41 1.33 22.74 -4.18
N GLY A 42 0.70 23.79 -3.70
CA GLY A 42 1.12 25.16 -4.01
C GLY A 42 2.54 25.44 -3.50
N ALA A 43 3.32 26.16 -4.29
CA ALA A 43 4.73 26.45 -3.97
C ALA A 43 4.92 27.18 -2.61
N GLN A 44 3.94 27.98 -2.20
CA GLN A 44 3.97 28.68 -0.92
C GLN A 44 3.73 27.75 0.26
N VAL A 45 2.86 26.72 0.11
CA VAL A 45 2.47 25.79 1.18
C VAL A 45 3.61 24.84 1.54
N VAL A 46 4.46 24.48 0.57
CA VAL A 46 5.61 23.59 0.80
C VAL A 46 6.59 24.14 1.86
N GLN A 47 6.64 25.47 2.02
CA GLN A 47 7.53 26.15 2.95
C GLN A 47 6.89 26.43 4.32
N ASP A 48 5.56 26.37 4.42
CA ASP A 48 4.81 26.75 5.62
C ASP A 48 4.35 25.51 6.39
N PHE A 49 5.16 25.05 7.35
CA PHE A 49 4.83 23.95 8.23
C PHE A 49 4.14 24.47 9.50
N ARG A 50 2.88 24.10 9.70
CA ARG A 50 2.12 24.37 10.93
C ARG A 50 1.79 23.07 11.66
N TYR A 51 2.35 22.88 12.82
CA TYR A 51 2.34 21.63 13.59
C TYR A 51 0.94 21.02 13.90
N ASN A 52 -0.14 21.77 13.80
CA ASN A 52 -1.51 21.33 14.15
C ASN A 52 -2.44 21.21 12.96
N ASP A 53 -1.95 21.30 11.74
CA ASP A 53 -2.76 21.27 10.52
C ASP A 53 -2.66 19.89 9.84
N HIS A 54 -3.81 19.30 9.48
CA HIS A 54 -3.85 18.05 8.69
C HIS A 54 -3.07 18.19 7.37
N ASP A 55 -3.08 19.37 6.79
CA ASP A 55 -2.39 19.65 5.53
C ASP A 55 -0.87 19.80 5.70
N ALA A 56 -0.36 19.83 6.93
CA ALA A 56 1.06 19.96 7.22
C ALA A 56 1.89 18.69 6.94
N ILE A 57 1.24 17.55 6.67
CA ILE A 57 1.96 16.29 6.45
C ILE A 57 2.85 16.34 5.20
N ILE A 58 2.35 16.90 4.11
CA ILE A 58 3.10 16.95 2.85
C ILE A 58 4.33 17.86 2.95
N PRO A 59 4.24 19.09 3.47
CA PRO A 59 5.40 19.90 3.79
C PRO A 59 6.40 19.19 4.70
N LEU A 60 5.92 18.48 5.73
CA LEU A 60 6.76 17.74 6.67
C LEU A 60 7.53 16.62 5.97
N LEU A 61 6.86 15.81 5.15
CA LEU A 61 7.49 14.73 4.39
C LEU A 61 8.50 15.26 3.37
N PHE A 62 8.20 16.39 2.75
CA PHE A 62 9.12 17.06 1.83
C PHE A 62 10.37 17.58 2.56
N GLN A 63 10.21 18.32 3.65
CA GLN A 63 11.32 18.84 4.45
C GLN A 63 12.16 17.74 5.11
N SER A 64 11.55 16.61 5.44
CA SER A 64 12.23 15.43 5.98
C SER A 64 12.88 14.54 4.90
N GLY A 65 12.76 14.91 3.61
CA GLY A 65 13.38 14.19 2.49
C GLY A 65 12.66 12.91 2.06
N TYR A 66 11.47 12.63 2.59
CA TYR A 66 10.63 11.51 2.12
C TYR A 66 9.97 11.80 0.78
N LEU A 67 9.69 13.07 0.50
CA LEU A 67 9.20 13.52 -0.81
C LEU A 67 10.22 14.45 -1.47
N THR A 68 10.18 14.48 -2.79
CA THR A 68 10.99 15.38 -3.62
C THR A 68 10.14 15.98 -4.73
N ILE A 69 10.61 17.05 -5.33
CA ILE A 69 9.95 17.68 -6.47
C ILE A 69 10.18 16.80 -7.70
N LYS A 70 9.11 16.26 -8.25
CA LYS A 70 9.10 15.52 -9.53
C LYS A 70 8.89 16.46 -10.71
N LYS A 71 8.04 17.46 -10.52
CA LYS A 71 7.71 18.45 -11.54
C LYS A 71 7.33 19.79 -10.91
N TYR A 72 7.66 20.87 -11.58
CA TYR A 72 7.16 22.20 -11.27
C TYR A 72 6.28 22.70 -12.43
N LEU A 73 5.04 23.06 -12.11
CA LEU A 73 4.07 23.66 -13.02
C LEU A 73 4.14 25.18 -12.79
N ALA A 74 4.93 25.86 -13.62
CA ALA A 74 5.31 27.26 -13.37
C ALA A 74 4.13 28.23 -13.49
N GLU A 75 3.21 28.01 -14.42
CA GLU A 75 2.05 28.87 -14.64
C GLU A 75 1.08 28.81 -13.46
N GLU A 76 0.90 27.62 -12.87
CA GLU A 76 0.02 27.41 -11.71
C GLU A 76 0.72 27.61 -10.38
N GLN A 77 2.05 27.76 -10.37
CA GLN A 77 2.88 27.78 -9.16
C GLN A 77 2.67 26.54 -8.26
N ILE A 78 2.59 25.37 -8.89
CA ILE A 78 2.33 24.09 -8.22
C ILE A 78 3.56 23.18 -8.34
N TYR A 79 3.95 22.58 -7.21
CA TYR A 79 4.87 21.44 -7.22
C TYR A 79 4.09 20.13 -7.26
N GLN A 80 4.58 19.20 -8.06
CA GLN A 80 4.21 17.80 -8.02
C GLN A 80 5.31 17.06 -7.25
N LEU A 81 4.96 16.53 -6.09
CA LEU A 81 5.88 15.83 -5.18
C LEU A 81 5.65 14.33 -5.26
N GLY A 82 6.71 13.55 -5.08
CA GLY A 82 6.65 12.10 -5.00
C GLY A 82 7.90 11.55 -4.31
N TYR A 83 7.96 10.25 -4.04
CA TYR A 83 9.14 9.64 -3.44
C TYR A 83 10.38 9.82 -4.31
N PRO A 84 11.55 10.11 -3.73
CA PRO A 84 12.80 10.28 -4.48
C PRO A 84 13.15 9.02 -5.28
N ASN A 85 13.01 7.87 -4.67
CA ASN A 85 13.29 6.54 -5.22
C ASN A 85 12.57 5.45 -4.42
N GLU A 86 12.65 4.21 -4.90
CA GLU A 86 12.00 3.06 -4.26
C GLU A 86 12.60 2.72 -2.88
N GLU A 87 13.90 3.00 -2.64
CA GLU A 87 14.52 2.76 -1.34
C GLU A 87 13.84 3.61 -0.24
N VAL A 88 13.64 4.90 -0.51
CA VAL A 88 12.94 5.81 0.42
C VAL A 88 11.50 5.38 0.59
N ARG A 89 10.82 5.02 -0.49
CA ARG A 89 9.43 4.56 -0.47
C ARG A 89 9.25 3.31 0.39
N PHE A 90 10.01 2.24 0.12
CA PHE A 90 9.92 1.00 0.87
C PHE A 90 10.30 1.20 2.34
N GLY A 91 11.34 1.96 2.62
CA GLY A 91 11.73 2.28 3.98
C GLY A 91 10.64 3.03 4.73
N PHE A 92 9.96 3.99 4.08
CA PHE A 92 8.85 4.72 4.68
C PHE A 92 7.65 3.81 4.99
N LEU A 93 7.23 2.98 4.05
CA LEU A 93 6.14 2.01 4.25
C LEU A 93 6.45 1.02 5.38
N ARG A 94 7.70 0.56 5.46
CA ARG A 94 8.17 -0.32 6.53
C ARG A 94 8.11 0.34 7.91
N GLU A 95 8.37 1.63 8.00
CA GLU A 95 8.23 2.39 9.25
C GLU A 95 6.76 2.68 9.61
N LEU A 96 5.90 2.82 8.59
CA LEU A 96 4.47 3.07 8.80
C LEU A 96 3.72 1.82 9.24
N LEU A 97 4.01 0.66 8.66
CA LEU A 97 3.20 -0.55 8.86
C LEU A 97 3.04 -0.95 10.34
N PRO A 98 4.05 -0.85 11.23
CA PRO A 98 3.89 -1.07 12.67
C PRO A 98 2.95 -0.10 13.38
N LEU A 99 2.66 1.06 12.79
CA LEU A 99 1.73 2.02 13.38
C LEU A 99 0.28 1.58 13.22
N TYR A 100 0.01 0.80 12.18
CA TYR A 100 -1.32 0.39 11.75
C TYR A 100 -1.62 -1.09 12.02
N SER A 101 -0.61 -1.90 12.33
CA SER A 101 -0.75 -3.35 12.53
C SER A 101 0.06 -3.83 13.73
N SER A 102 -0.10 -5.10 14.10
CA SER A 102 0.71 -5.76 15.12
C SER A 102 2.11 -6.16 14.63
N LEU A 103 2.44 -5.88 13.36
CA LEU A 103 3.76 -6.12 12.83
C LEU A 103 4.79 -5.23 13.51
N THR A 104 5.99 -5.75 13.68
CA THR A 104 7.12 -5.04 14.26
C THR A 104 8.21 -4.84 13.21
N ARG A 105 9.10 -3.88 13.40
CA ARG A 105 10.24 -3.67 12.51
C ARG A 105 11.11 -4.93 12.34
N SER A 106 11.13 -5.80 13.35
CA SER A 106 11.94 -7.02 13.34
C SER A 106 11.31 -8.17 12.55
N ASN A 107 9.98 -8.20 12.37
CA ASN A 107 9.29 -9.29 11.69
C ASN A 107 8.70 -8.93 10.32
N ILE A 108 8.60 -7.65 9.97
CA ILE A 108 8.02 -7.24 8.68
C ILE A 108 8.69 -7.93 7.49
N ASP A 109 10.03 -7.94 7.44
CA ASP A 109 10.75 -8.51 6.31
C ASP A 109 10.52 -10.02 6.19
N ILE A 110 10.41 -10.70 7.32
CA ILE A 110 10.12 -12.14 7.37
C ILE A 110 8.70 -12.38 6.85
N VAL A 111 7.73 -11.64 7.37
CA VAL A 111 6.32 -11.76 6.96
C VAL A 111 6.12 -11.47 5.47
N VAL A 112 6.79 -10.44 4.96
CA VAL A 112 6.73 -10.10 3.52
C VAL A 112 7.39 -11.17 2.66
N LEU A 113 8.52 -11.74 3.10
CA LEU A 113 9.20 -12.82 2.41
C LEU A 113 8.34 -14.10 2.39
N GLU A 114 7.79 -14.50 3.53
CA GLU A 114 6.91 -15.67 3.63
C GLU A 114 5.68 -15.51 2.72
N LEU A 115 5.09 -14.32 2.68
CA LEU A 115 3.98 -14.03 1.79
C LEU A 115 4.39 -14.11 0.31
N TYR A 116 5.58 -13.61 -0.04
CA TYR A 116 6.12 -13.76 -1.39
C TYR A 116 6.30 -15.23 -1.77
N GLU A 117 6.90 -16.05 -0.89
CA GLU A 117 7.12 -17.47 -1.12
C GLU A 117 5.79 -18.22 -1.34
N LEU A 118 4.75 -17.90 -0.58
CA LEU A 118 3.42 -18.48 -0.77
C LEU A 118 2.86 -18.13 -2.15
N PHE A 119 2.95 -16.88 -2.58
CA PHE A 119 2.54 -16.47 -3.94
C PHE A 119 3.39 -17.13 -5.02
N ASP A 120 4.72 -17.19 -4.84
CA ASP A 120 5.61 -17.77 -5.86
C ASP A 120 5.45 -19.29 -6.00
N ASN A 121 4.99 -19.98 -4.96
CA ASN A 121 4.65 -21.40 -4.96
C ASN A 121 3.19 -21.69 -5.40
N GLY A 122 2.38 -20.68 -5.70
CA GLY A 122 0.98 -20.86 -6.08
C GLY A 122 0.05 -21.20 -4.92
N ASP A 123 0.52 -21.09 -3.66
CA ASP A 123 -0.30 -21.33 -2.46
C ASP A 123 -1.09 -20.07 -2.09
N LEU A 124 -2.11 -19.76 -2.91
CA LEU A 124 -2.98 -18.62 -2.65
C LEU A 124 -3.75 -18.79 -1.33
N ALA A 125 -4.16 -20.01 -0.97
CA ALA A 125 -4.88 -20.25 0.28
C ALA A 125 -4.01 -19.91 1.51
N GLY A 126 -2.76 -20.32 1.50
CA GLY A 126 -1.76 -19.95 2.51
C GLY A 126 -1.53 -18.45 2.55
N ALA A 127 -1.38 -17.80 1.39
CA ALA A 127 -1.19 -16.36 1.29
C ALA A 127 -2.39 -15.57 1.85
N MET A 128 -3.62 -15.95 1.49
CA MET A 128 -4.83 -15.29 2.00
C MET A 128 -5.00 -15.48 3.52
N LYS A 129 -4.66 -16.66 4.04
CA LYS A 129 -4.61 -16.88 5.49
C LYS A 129 -3.58 -15.98 6.18
N HIS A 130 -2.40 -15.83 5.59
CA HIS A 130 -1.35 -14.95 6.10
C HIS A 130 -1.80 -13.50 6.14
N VAL A 131 -2.41 -13.01 5.05
CA VAL A 131 -3.03 -11.68 4.98
C VAL A 131 -4.11 -11.51 6.05
N SER A 132 -4.97 -12.51 6.26
CA SER A 132 -6.00 -12.47 7.30
C SER A 132 -5.41 -12.31 8.71
N VAL A 133 -4.27 -12.95 9.00
CA VAL A 133 -3.56 -12.80 10.29
C VAL A 133 -3.01 -11.39 10.45
N ILE A 134 -2.45 -10.80 9.39
CA ILE A 134 -1.97 -9.40 9.41
C ILE A 134 -3.12 -8.45 9.72
N LEU A 135 -4.26 -8.64 9.04
CA LEU A 135 -5.46 -7.81 9.24
C LEU A 135 -6.06 -7.96 10.64
N ALA A 136 -6.07 -9.19 11.19
CA ALA A 136 -6.52 -9.43 12.56
C ALA A 136 -5.66 -8.70 13.61
N GLY A 137 -4.41 -8.44 13.29
CA GLY A 137 -3.49 -7.68 14.13
C GLY A 137 -3.63 -6.16 14.07
N ILE A 138 -4.62 -5.65 13.33
CA ILE A 138 -4.85 -4.20 13.21
C ILE A 138 -5.38 -3.63 14.53
N ILE A 139 -4.75 -2.55 15.01
CA ILE A 139 -5.09 -1.91 16.29
C ILE A 139 -6.20 -0.89 16.07
N TYR A 140 -7.44 -1.26 16.40
CA TYR A 140 -8.63 -0.39 16.20
C TYR A 140 -8.96 0.56 17.36
N GLY A 141 -8.32 0.39 18.51
CA GLY A 141 -8.76 1.02 19.77
C GLY A 141 -8.75 2.55 19.81
N ASN A 142 -8.08 3.20 18.88
CA ASN A 142 -7.87 4.65 18.88
C ASN A 142 -8.24 5.32 17.56
N ILE A 143 -8.96 4.64 16.66
CA ILE A 143 -9.40 5.26 15.40
C ILE A 143 -10.47 6.29 15.72
N PRO A 144 -10.26 7.58 15.42
CA PRO A 144 -11.27 8.61 15.62
C PRO A 144 -12.55 8.22 14.86
N ASN A 145 -13.71 8.36 15.50
CA ASN A 145 -14.96 8.32 14.75
C ASN A 145 -14.99 9.59 13.90
N GLY A 146 -14.90 9.44 12.58
CA GLY A 146 -15.08 10.57 11.68
C GLY A 146 -16.46 11.20 11.93
N GLU A 147 -16.58 12.50 11.79
CA GLU A 147 -17.82 13.26 12.03
C GLU A 147 -19.01 12.77 11.18
N GLU A 148 -18.78 11.94 10.16
CA GLU A 148 -19.80 11.37 9.26
C GLU A 148 -19.95 9.84 9.33
N GLY A 149 -19.41 9.18 10.36
CA GLY A 149 -19.68 7.75 10.64
C GLY A 149 -19.21 6.75 9.58
N ARG A 150 -18.40 7.16 8.61
CA ARG A 150 -17.87 6.37 7.50
C ARG A 150 -16.35 6.32 7.49
N PRO A 151 -15.67 6.35 6.50
CA PRO A 151 -14.76 5.43 5.83
C PRO A 151 -13.38 5.29 6.47
N LEU A 152 -13.07 5.93 7.62
CA LEU A 152 -11.75 5.80 8.26
C LEU A 152 -11.37 4.32 8.53
N ARG A 153 -12.36 3.45 8.77
CA ARG A 153 -12.12 2.02 9.00
C ARG A 153 -11.74 1.29 7.72
N GLU A 154 -12.45 1.56 6.62
CA GLU A 154 -12.17 0.97 5.31
C GLU A 154 -10.80 1.43 4.79
N GLN A 155 -10.53 2.72 4.82
CA GLN A 155 -9.24 3.30 4.46
C GLN A 155 -8.09 2.70 5.27
N TYR A 156 -8.36 2.31 6.51
CA TYR A 156 -7.36 1.69 7.37
C TYR A 156 -6.96 0.30 6.89
N TYR A 157 -7.91 -0.57 6.51
CA TYR A 157 -7.60 -1.87 5.92
C TYR A 157 -6.87 -1.71 4.61
N GLN A 158 -7.37 -0.82 3.77
CA GLN A 158 -6.75 -0.52 2.49
C GLN A 158 -5.30 -0.03 2.67
N SER A 159 -5.04 0.79 3.69
CA SER A 159 -3.70 1.27 4.02
C SER A 159 -2.75 0.13 4.41
N VAL A 160 -3.19 -0.78 5.28
CA VAL A 160 -2.36 -1.91 5.70
C VAL A 160 -2.08 -2.84 4.54
N LEU A 161 -3.11 -3.24 3.79
CA LEU A 161 -2.96 -4.08 2.61
C LEU A 161 -2.06 -3.43 1.57
N TYR A 162 -2.30 -2.15 1.29
CA TYR A 162 -1.48 -1.38 0.38
C TYR A 162 0.00 -1.43 0.78
N ALA A 163 0.31 -1.15 2.05
CA ALA A 163 1.68 -1.18 2.54
C ALA A 163 2.32 -2.57 2.43
N VAL A 164 1.59 -3.62 2.82
CA VAL A 164 2.05 -5.01 2.72
C VAL A 164 2.35 -5.37 1.27
N PHE A 165 1.41 -5.12 0.36
CA PHE A 165 1.59 -5.46 -1.05
C PHE A 165 2.64 -4.61 -1.76
N ARG A 166 2.80 -3.35 -1.37
CA ARG A 166 3.90 -2.52 -1.87
C ARG A 166 5.26 -3.03 -1.39
N LEU A 167 5.36 -3.51 -0.16
CA LEU A 167 6.58 -4.12 0.37
C LEU A 167 6.91 -5.46 -0.34
N LEU A 168 5.91 -6.22 -0.81
CA LEU A 168 6.14 -7.35 -1.71
C LEU A 168 6.89 -6.96 -2.98
N GLY A 169 6.78 -5.70 -3.41
CA GLY A 169 7.52 -5.16 -4.55
C GLY A 169 9.05 -5.25 -4.42
N VAL A 170 9.58 -5.55 -3.24
CA VAL A 170 11.01 -5.86 -3.04
C VAL A 170 11.38 -7.19 -3.70
N TYR A 171 10.45 -8.13 -3.77
CA TYR A 171 10.64 -9.49 -4.27
C TYR A 171 9.91 -9.77 -5.58
N ALA A 172 8.82 -9.04 -5.86
CA ALA A 172 7.96 -9.24 -7.01
C ALA A 172 7.67 -7.90 -7.71
N GLN A 173 7.27 -7.93 -8.97
CA GLN A 173 6.68 -6.75 -9.61
C GLN A 173 5.26 -6.60 -9.07
N CYS A 174 5.04 -5.62 -8.19
CA CYS A 174 3.76 -5.36 -7.58
C CYS A 174 3.29 -3.95 -7.93
N GLU A 175 2.20 -3.85 -8.69
CA GLU A 175 1.51 -2.60 -8.97
C GLU A 175 0.21 -2.58 -8.18
N VAL A 176 0.08 -1.61 -7.29
CA VAL A 176 -1.15 -1.39 -6.53
C VAL A 176 -1.71 -0.06 -6.97
N VAL A 177 -2.94 -0.05 -7.45
CA VAL A 177 -3.61 1.16 -7.92
C VAL A 177 -4.92 1.32 -7.16
N CYS A 178 -4.97 2.29 -6.28
CA CYS A 178 -6.19 2.72 -5.60
C CYS A 178 -6.86 3.83 -6.41
N ALA A 179 -7.57 3.50 -7.50
CA ALA A 179 -8.38 4.48 -8.22
C ALA A 179 -9.44 3.78 -9.09
N THR A 180 -10.60 4.41 -9.19
CA THR A 180 -11.74 3.95 -10.00
C THR A 180 -11.33 3.66 -11.44
N GLY A 181 -11.42 2.39 -11.83
CA GLY A 181 -11.28 1.96 -13.23
C GLY A 181 -10.00 1.25 -13.62
N ARG A 182 -9.14 0.87 -12.67
CA ARG A 182 -7.93 0.07 -12.90
C ARG A 182 -7.90 -1.14 -11.96
N ILE A 183 -7.01 -2.09 -12.26
CA ILE A 183 -6.69 -3.22 -11.38
C ILE A 183 -6.34 -2.69 -9.99
N ASP A 184 -6.96 -3.23 -8.94
CA ASP A 184 -6.66 -2.80 -7.59
C ASP A 184 -5.25 -3.24 -7.18
N MET A 185 -4.84 -4.45 -7.60
CA MET A 185 -3.48 -4.93 -7.42
C MET A 185 -3.08 -5.95 -8.49
N LEU A 186 -1.88 -5.78 -9.02
CA LEU A 186 -1.20 -6.74 -9.87
C LEU A 186 0.10 -7.17 -9.16
N ALA A 187 0.24 -8.46 -8.89
CA ALA A 187 1.48 -9.03 -8.35
C ALA A 187 2.05 -10.06 -9.34
N THR A 188 3.30 -9.88 -9.75
CA THR A 188 4.01 -10.77 -10.65
C THR A 188 5.23 -11.33 -9.93
N THR A 189 5.17 -12.61 -9.59
CA THR A 189 6.28 -13.35 -9.01
C THR A 189 7.14 -14.01 -10.10
N GLN A 190 8.11 -14.81 -9.72
CA GLN A 190 8.90 -15.57 -10.69
C GLN A 190 8.05 -16.59 -11.43
N ASN A 191 7.11 -17.27 -10.74
CA ASN A 191 6.38 -18.43 -11.26
C ASN A 191 4.90 -18.14 -11.55
N HIS A 192 4.30 -17.10 -10.99
CA HIS A 192 2.87 -16.82 -11.04
C HIS A 192 2.57 -15.34 -11.27
N VAL A 193 1.36 -15.06 -11.78
CA VAL A 193 0.82 -13.71 -11.92
C VAL A 193 -0.55 -13.65 -11.24
N TYR A 194 -0.77 -12.67 -10.38
CA TYR A 194 -2.02 -12.48 -9.64
C TYR A 194 -2.63 -11.12 -9.96
N ILE A 195 -3.92 -11.14 -10.30
CA ILE A 195 -4.73 -9.94 -10.50
C ILE A 195 -5.78 -9.93 -9.40
N PHE A 196 -5.71 -8.96 -8.51
CA PHE A 196 -6.65 -8.80 -7.41
C PHE A 196 -7.64 -7.68 -7.69
N GLU A 197 -8.88 -7.91 -7.31
CA GLU A 197 -9.92 -6.90 -7.18
C GLU A 197 -10.55 -7.05 -5.79
N PHE A 198 -10.68 -5.93 -5.09
CA PHE A 198 -11.18 -5.89 -3.72
C PHE A 198 -12.59 -5.31 -3.67
N LYS A 199 -13.43 -5.88 -2.83
CA LYS A 199 -14.77 -5.40 -2.50
C LYS A 199 -14.94 -5.35 -0.98
N VAL A 200 -15.88 -4.55 -0.53
CA VAL A 200 -16.42 -4.61 0.82
C VAL A 200 -17.78 -5.32 0.73
N ASN A 201 -18.11 -6.16 1.70
CA ASN A 201 -19.32 -6.99 1.65
C ASN A 201 -20.64 -6.22 1.48
N THR A 202 -20.65 -4.92 1.81
CA THR A 202 -21.76 -4.00 1.55
C THR A 202 -21.81 -3.49 0.10
N GLN A 203 -20.76 -3.69 -0.68
CA GLN A 203 -20.62 -3.19 -2.06
C GLN A 203 -20.54 -4.31 -3.10
N GLY A 204 -20.21 -5.54 -2.67
CA GLY A 204 -20.11 -6.68 -3.57
C GLY A 204 -19.43 -7.90 -2.95
N THR A 205 -19.53 -9.02 -3.65
CA THR A 205 -18.99 -10.33 -3.29
C THR A 205 -17.61 -10.55 -3.94
N ALA A 206 -16.91 -11.62 -3.53
CA ALA A 206 -15.70 -12.05 -4.20
C ALA A 206 -15.96 -12.47 -5.66
N GLN A 207 -17.18 -12.94 -5.99
CA GLN A 207 -17.56 -13.26 -7.35
C GLN A 207 -17.72 -12.00 -8.20
N ASP A 208 -18.36 -10.96 -7.68
CA ASP A 208 -18.50 -9.67 -8.37
C ASP A 208 -17.14 -9.06 -8.69
N ALA A 209 -16.15 -9.26 -7.79
CA ALA A 209 -14.78 -8.83 -8.04
C ALA A 209 -14.14 -9.59 -9.20
N ILE A 210 -14.26 -10.93 -9.26
CA ILE A 210 -13.77 -11.73 -10.40
C ILE A 210 -14.46 -11.32 -11.69
N ASP A 211 -15.77 -11.14 -11.67
CA ASP A 211 -16.55 -10.75 -12.85
C ASP A 211 -16.10 -9.36 -13.35
N GLN A 212 -15.79 -8.43 -12.46
CA GLN A 212 -15.22 -7.14 -12.82
C GLN A 212 -13.85 -7.26 -13.50
N ILE A 213 -12.95 -8.15 -13.02
CA ILE A 213 -11.66 -8.41 -13.66
C ILE A 213 -11.87 -8.91 -15.10
N LYS A 214 -12.87 -9.80 -15.29
CA LYS A 214 -13.21 -10.37 -16.60
C LYS A 214 -13.81 -9.35 -17.54
N ASP A 215 -14.80 -8.59 -17.09
CA ASP A 215 -15.51 -7.59 -17.89
C ASP A 215 -14.58 -6.49 -18.39
N ARG A 216 -13.61 -6.12 -17.56
CA ARG A 216 -12.59 -5.12 -17.92
C ARG A 216 -11.39 -5.73 -18.65
N GLU A 217 -11.37 -7.04 -18.84
CA GLU A 217 -10.31 -7.78 -19.54
C GLU A 217 -8.89 -7.46 -19.03
N TYR A 218 -8.72 -7.19 -17.74
CA TYR A 218 -7.44 -6.80 -17.13
C TYR A 218 -6.29 -7.76 -17.45
N PHE A 219 -6.60 -9.06 -17.59
CA PHE A 219 -5.63 -10.10 -17.92
C PHE A 219 -4.99 -9.93 -19.32
N ARG A 220 -5.64 -9.18 -20.25
CA ARG A 220 -5.08 -8.93 -21.60
C ARG A 220 -3.88 -7.99 -21.57
N ALA A 221 -3.84 -7.07 -20.60
CA ALA A 221 -2.75 -6.14 -20.43
C ALA A 221 -1.53 -6.76 -19.71
N VAL A 222 -1.71 -7.93 -19.10
CA VAL A 222 -0.70 -8.60 -18.28
C VAL A 222 0.19 -9.50 -19.14
N ARG A 223 1.51 -9.27 -19.10
CA ARG A 223 2.49 -10.15 -19.73
C ARG A 223 2.75 -11.36 -18.84
N ALA A 224 1.99 -12.43 -19.06
CA ALA A 224 2.15 -13.66 -18.26
C ALA A 224 3.43 -14.43 -18.61
N GLU A 225 3.92 -14.32 -19.85
CA GLU A 225 5.15 -14.99 -20.32
C GLU A 225 5.15 -16.51 -20.05
N GLY A 226 3.99 -17.14 -20.19
CA GLY A 226 3.79 -18.57 -19.94
C GLY A 226 3.50 -18.96 -18.51
N ARG A 227 3.46 -17.99 -17.57
CA ARG A 227 3.07 -18.22 -16.18
C ARG A 227 1.56 -18.31 -16.04
N PRO A 228 1.03 -19.12 -15.09
CA PRO A 228 -0.39 -19.12 -14.76
C PRO A 228 -0.83 -17.75 -14.24
N VAL A 229 -2.01 -17.29 -14.70
CA VAL A 229 -2.63 -16.03 -14.29
C VAL A 229 -3.79 -16.33 -13.36
N HIS A 230 -3.70 -15.87 -12.14
CA HIS A 230 -4.71 -16.04 -11.09
C HIS A 230 -5.57 -14.79 -11.01
N LEU A 231 -6.86 -14.91 -11.29
CA LEU A 231 -7.86 -13.87 -11.06
C LEU A 231 -8.38 -14.06 -9.65
N VAL A 232 -8.17 -13.08 -8.78
CA VAL A 232 -8.49 -13.20 -7.35
C VAL A 232 -9.46 -12.10 -6.96
N GLY A 233 -10.68 -12.50 -6.64
CA GLY A 233 -11.69 -11.63 -6.06
C GLY A 233 -11.69 -11.76 -4.55
N VAL A 234 -11.64 -10.65 -3.83
CA VAL A 234 -11.65 -10.62 -2.36
C VAL A 234 -12.76 -9.71 -1.87
N SER A 235 -13.58 -10.18 -0.95
CA SER A 235 -14.59 -9.37 -0.26
C SER A 235 -14.24 -9.27 1.23
N PHE A 236 -14.07 -8.04 1.72
CA PHE A 236 -13.85 -7.76 3.14
C PHE A 236 -15.18 -7.70 3.89
N ASP A 237 -15.21 -8.30 5.06
CA ASP A 237 -16.35 -8.21 5.99
C ASP A 237 -16.12 -7.08 7.00
N GLU A 238 -16.94 -6.04 6.92
CA GLU A 238 -16.89 -4.89 7.84
C GLU A 238 -17.12 -5.27 9.31
N LYS A 239 -17.88 -6.34 9.58
CA LYS A 239 -18.18 -6.78 10.95
C LYS A 239 -17.01 -7.47 11.60
N THR A 240 -16.44 -8.45 10.89
CA THR A 240 -15.25 -9.18 11.36
C THR A 240 -13.96 -8.40 11.17
N ARG A 241 -14.02 -7.37 10.32
CA ARG A 241 -12.86 -6.50 9.99
C ARG A 241 -11.71 -7.30 9.40
N ASN A 242 -12.04 -8.24 8.52
CA ASN A 242 -11.08 -9.15 7.91
C ASN A 242 -11.57 -9.58 6.53
N ILE A 243 -10.84 -10.47 5.88
CA ILE A 243 -11.30 -11.15 4.68
C ILE A 243 -12.55 -11.95 5.04
N GLY A 244 -13.68 -11.62 4.43
CA GLY A 244 -14.94 -12.37 4.57
C GLY A 244 -14.97 -13.57 3.65
N GLU A 245 -14.68 -13.36 2.37
CA GLU A 245 -14.55 -14.40 1.37
C GLU A 245 -13.53 -14.02 0.31
N TRP A 246 -12.99 -15.01 -0.36
CA TRP A 246 -12.19 -14.83 -1.56
C TRP A 246 -12.44 -15.98 -2.54
N LYS A 247 -12.23 -15.71 -3.82
CA LYS A 247 -12.32 -16.68 -4.90
C LYS A 247 -11.18 -16.53 -5.87
N GLU A 248 -10.86 -17.63 -6.55
CA GLU A 248 -9.79 -17.71 -7.53
C GLU A 248 -10.30 -18.37 -8.81
N GLU A 249 -9.84 -17.83 -9.95
CA GLU A 249 -9.92 -18.50 -11.25
C GLU A 249 -8.54 -18.44 -11.90
N VAL A 250 -8.03 -19.59 -12.36
CA VAL A 250 -6.71 -19.69 -13.01
C VAL A 250 -6.88 -19.77 -14.52
N ARG A 251 -6.06 -19.04 -15.27
CA ARG A 251 -6.01 -19.01 -16.73
C ARG A 251 -4.63 -19.32 -17.27
#